data_4728b4cfcfe739d1dfb46ab0b593a1f4
#
_entry.id   4728b4cfcfe739d1dfb46ab0b593a1f4
#
_cell.length_a   1.000
_cell.length_b   1.000
_cell.length_c   1.000
_cell.angle_alpha   90.00
_cell.angle_beta   90.00
_cell.angle_gamma   90.00
#
_symmetry.space_group_name_H-M   'P 1'
#
loop_
_entity.id
_entity.type
_entity.pdbx_description
1 polymer ?
#
loop_
_entity_poly.entity_id
_entity_poly.type
_entity_poly.pdbx_seq_one_letter_code
_entity_poly.pdbx_strand_id
1 'polypeptide(L)'
;ENSIGMYNPFSLLNTFAKKKLSDYWFETGTPSYLVELLKRSHYDLERMANEETSSDVLNSIYADSSSPIPVIYQSGYLTIKSYDEEFGIYQLGFPNREVEEGFVRYLMPFYTSINKVESPFEIQKFVSEIRKGQPDAFLRRLQSFFADTPYELARQLELHYQNVLFIVFKLVGFYTQVEYHTSRGRVDLVLKTNDYIYVME
;
A
#
# COMPACT_ATOMS: atom_id res chain seq x y z
N GLU A 1 19.02 7.41 15.59
CA GLU A 1 20.01 6.37 15.88
C GLU A 1 19.87 5.23 14.90
N ASN A 2 20.94 4.94 14.16
CA ASN A 2 20.98 3.82 13.20
C ASN A 2 21.03 2.50 13.98
N SER A 3 19.87 1.94 14.32
CA SER A 3 19.79 0.59 14.83
C SER A 3 20.17 -0.41 13.72
N ILE A 4 20.93 -1.43 14.07
CA ILE A 4 21.25 -2.54 13.17
C ILE A 4 19.93 -3.21 12.78
N GLY A 5 19.66 -3.28 11.48
CA GLY A 5 18.47 -3.96 10.98
C GLY A 5 18.46 -5.44 11.38
N MET A 6 17.32 -5.92 11.87
CA MET A 6 17.13 -7.35 12.20
C MET A 6 16.21 -7.99 11.17
N TYR A 7 16.57 -9.19 10.72
CA TYR A 7 15.70 -9.98 9.87
C TYR A 7 14.62 -10.66 10.70
N ASN A 8 13.41 -10.78 10.11
CA ASN A 8 12.39 -11.62 10.71
C ASN A 8 12.82 -13.10 10.66
N PRO A 9 12.93 -13.79 11.81
CA PRO A 9 13.42 -15.17 11.84
C PRO A 9 12.59 -16.15 11.02
N PHE A 10 11.27 -15.98 10.99
CA PHE A 10 10.37 -16.83 10.22
C PHE A 10 10.59 -16.67 8.71
N SER A 11 10.66 -15.42 8.21
CA SER A 11 10.97 -15.14 6.81
C SER A 11 12.35 -15.67 6.41
N LEU A 12 13.36 -15.50 7.29
CA LEU A 12 14.71 -15.98 7.04
C LEU A 12 14.77 -17.52 6.94
N LEU A 13 14.17 -18.24 7.88
CA LEU A 13 14.13 -19.71 7.86
C LEU A 13 13.41 -20.25 6.63
N ASN A 14 12.27 -19.66 6.24
CA ASN A 14 11.55 -20.05 5.03
C ASN A 14 12.37 -19.75 3.76
N THR A 15 13.06 -18.62 3.70
CA THR A 15 13.95 -18.29 2.57
C THR A 15 15.05 -19.35 2.41
N PHE A 16 15.69 -19.78 3.48
CA PHE A 16 16.70 -20.84 3.42
C PHE A 16 16.11 -22.20 3.05
N ALA A 17 14.96 -22.56 3.63
CA ALA A 17 14.30 -23.83 3.35
C ALA A 17 13.82 -23.93 1.90
N LYS A 18 13.20 -22.88 1.39
CA LYS A 18 12.60 -22.85 0.04
C LYS A 18 13.57 -22.31 -1.05
N LYS A 19 14.74 -21.79 -0.66
CA LYS A 19 15.75 -21.14 -1.54
C LYS A 19 15.14 -20.03 -2.42
N LYS A 20 14.16 -19.33 -1.90
CA LYS A 20 13.41 -18.28 -2.59
C LYS A 20 13.10 -17.14 -1.62
N LEU A 21 13.34 -15.90 -2.03
CA LEU A 21 12.85 -14.72 -1.32
C LEU A 21 11.38 -14.54 -1.65
N SER A 22 10.53 -14.40 -0.61
CA SER A 22 9.09 -14.16 -0.73
C SER A 22 8.56 -13.54 0.55
N ASP A 23 7.34 -13.06 0.50
CA ASP A 23 6.59 -12.40 1.58
C ASP A 23 6.02 -13.40 2.62
N TYR A 24 6.89 -14.27 3.15
CA TYR A 24 6.50 -15.33 4.10
C TYR A 24 5.84 -14.79 5.37
N TRP A 25 6.15 -13.57 5.75
CA TRP A 25 5.56 -12.95 6.93
C TRP A 25 4.03 -12.86 6.84
N PHE A 26 3.49 -12.69 5.63
CA PHE A 26 2.04 -12.64 5.38
C PHE A 26 1.35 -14.01 5.39
N GLU A 27 2.07 -15.12 5.34
CA GLU A 27 1.50 -16.47 5.42
C GLU A 27 0.92 -16.78 6.82
N THR A 28 1.37 -16.08 7.87
CA THR A 28 1.05 -16.41 9.28
C THR A 28 -0.16 -15.70 9.87
N GLY A 29 -0.83 -14.84 9.15
CA GLY A 29 -2.07 -14.21 9.60
C GLY A 29 -2.18 -12.74 9.28
N THR A 30 -2.76 -12.45 8.15
CA THR A 30 -3.16 -11.09 7.82
C THR A 30 -4.54 -10.85 8.42
N PRO A 31 -4.71 -9.88 9.31
CA PRO A 31 -5.97 -9.69 9.98
C PRO A 31 -6.98 -9.05 9.02
N SER A 32 -7.99 -9.81 8.60
CA SER A 32 -9.19 -9.28 7.93
C SER A 32 -9.81 -8.12 8.70
N TYR A 33 -9.70 -8.17 10.03
CA TYR A 33 -10.05 -7.06 10.93
C TYR A 33 -9.35 -5.75 10.59
N LEU A 34 -8.05 -5.77 10.23
CA LEU A 34 -7.31 -4.55 9.86
C LEU A 34 -7.87 -3.90 8.60
N VAL A 35 -8.23 -4.72 7.59
CA VAL A 35 -8.86 -4.20 6.36
C VAL A 35 -10.20 -3.56 6.67
N GLU A 36 -11.00 -4.21 7.52
CA GLU A 36 -12.29 -3.68 7.94
C GLU A 36 -12.12 -2.36 8.71
N LEU A 37 -11.12 -2.27 9.57
CA LEU A 37 -10.79 -1.06 10.32
C LEU A 37 -10.37 0.09 9.36
N LEU A 38 -9.51 -0.18 8.37
CA LEU A 38 -9.10 0.79 7.35
C LEU A 38 -10.30 1.32 6.55
N LYS A 39 -11.22 0.44 6.18
CA LYS A 39 -12.44 0.82 5.46
C LYS A 39 -13.39 1.64 6.33
N ARG A 40 -13.62 1.23 7.57
CA ARG A 40 -14.52 1.93 8.51
C ARG A 40 -14.01 3.32 8.89
N SER A 41 -12.71 3.46 9.08
CA SER A 41 -12.07 4.75 9.39
C SER A 41 -11.90 5.65 8.18
N HIS A 42 -12.27 5.18 6.98
CA HIS A 42 -12.04 5.91 5.72
C HIS A 42 -10.57 6.37 5.61
N TYR A 43 -9.65 5.45 5.92
CA TYR A 43 -8.24 5.76 5.98
C TYR A 43 -7.65 5.98 4.59
N ASP A 44 -6.89 7.05 4.44
CA ASP A 44 -6.10 7.32 3.24
C ASP A 44 -4.82 6.48 3.27
N LEU A 45 -4.75 5.48 2.40
CA LEU A 45 -3.64 4.52 2.36
C LEU A 45 -2.29 5.17 2.00
N GLU A 46 -2.29 6.30 1.28
CA GLU A 46 -1.06 7.03 0.93
C GLU A 46 -0.31 7.49 2.18
N ARG A 47 -1.03 7.86 3.24
CA ARG A 47 -0.44 8.29 4.51
C ARG A 47 0.43 7.21 5.17
N MET A 48 0.20 5.93 4.91
CA MET A 48 1.01 4.85 5.51
C MET A 48 2.50 4.95 5.19
N ALA A 49 2.86 5.56 4.08
CA ALA A 49 4.26 5.76 3.72
C ALA A 49 4.97 6.78 4.62
N ASN A 50 4.20 7.69 5.23
CA ASN A 50 4.69 8.82 6.01
C ASN A 50 3.63 9.31 7.00
N GLU A 51 3.25 8.47 7.96
CA GLU A 51 2.22 8.78 8.96
C GLU A 51 2.84 9.46 10.19
N GLU A 52 2.29 10.60 10.58
CA GLU A 52 2.68 11.32 11.80
C GLU A 52 1.72 10.98 12.95
N THR A 53 2.27 10.71 14.13
CA THR A 53 1.47 10.33 15.28
C THR A 53 2.16 10.68 16.61
N SER A 54 1.41 10.70 17.72
CA SER A 54 1.93 10.91 19.07
C SER A 54 2.08 9.60 19.83
N SER A 55 2.82 9.65 20.96
CA SER A 55 2.95 8.51 21.88
C SER A 55 1.60 8.02 22.42
N ASP A 56 0.68 8.94 22.67
CA ASP A 56 -0.63 8.61 23.23
C ASP A 56 -1.47 7.79 22.25
N VAL A 57 -1.38 8.12 20.95
CA VAL A 57 -2.02 7.34 19.89
C VAL A 57 -1.39 5.97 19.76
N LEU A 58 -0.05 5.87 19.76
CA LEU A 58 0.64 4.58 19.61
C LEU A 58 0.38 3.61 20.77
N ASN A 59 0.23 4.14 21.98
CA ASN A 59 -0.01 3.38 23.19
C ASN A 59 -1.50 3.09 23.44
N SER A 60 -2.40 3.63 22.63
CA SER A 60 -3.81 3.36 22.79
C SER A 60 -4.10 1.88 22.50
N ILE A 61 -4.57 1.16 23.53
CA ILE A 61 -4.93 -0.27 23.45
C ILE A 61 -6.30 -0.44 22.76
N TYR A 62 -7.10 0.61 22.85
CA TYR A 62 -8.41 0.62 22.19
C TYR A 62 -8.24 1.26 20.83
N ALA A 63 -8.35 0.44 19.79
CA ALA A 63 -8.69 0.91 18.46
C ALA A 63 -10.10 1.53 18.58
N ASP A 64 -10.16 2.76 19.07
CA ASP A 64 -11.33 3.56 18.81
C ASP A 64 -11.48 3.60 17.30
N SER A 65 -12.68 3.38 16.79
CA SER A 65 -12.99 3.26 15.36
C SER A 65 -12.55 4.48 14.53
N SER A 66 -11.92 5.48 15.18
CA SER A 66 -11.43 6.73 14.58
C SER A 66 -10.03 6.63 13.98
N SER A 67 -9.13 5.76 14.49
CA SER A 67 -7.76 5.64 13.96
C SER A 67 -7.29 4.18 13.87
N PRO A 68 -6.88 3.70 12.68
CA PRO A 68 -6.31 2.37 12.50
C PRO A 68 -4.84 2.29 12.93
N ILE A 69 -4.17 3.43 13.16
CA ILE A 69 -2.72 3.54 13.35
C ILE A 69 -2.18 2.67 14.50
N PRO A 70 -2.77 2.66 15.70
CA PRO A 70 -2.27 1.80 16.79
C PRO A 70 -2.22 0.32 16.39
N VAL A 71 -3.27 -0.16 15.73
CA VAL A 71 -3.36 -1.57 15.30
C VAL A 71 -2.34 -1.87 14.21
N ILE A 72 -2.18 -0.99 13.22
CA ILE A 72 -1.23 -1.15 12.12
C ILE A 72 0.21 -1.17 12.66
N TYR A 73 0.54 -0.28 13.60
CA TYR A 73 1.85 -0.19 14.23
C TYR A 73 2.13 -1.42 15.11
N GLN A 74 1.20 -1.76 16.04
CA GLN A 74 1.37 -2.89 16.95
C GLN A 74 1.40 -4.24 16.23
N SER A 75 0.75 -4.33 15.07
CA SER A 75 0.82 -5.51 14.19
C SER A 75 2.10 -5.57 13.34
N GLY A 76 2.99 -4.57 13.44
CA GLY A 76 4.28 -4.56 12.76
C GLY A 76 4.24 -4.17 11.27
N TYR A 77 3.10 -3.66 10.76
CA TYR A 77 3.01 -3.15 9.39
C TYR A 77 3.67 -1.79 9.23
N LEU A 78 3.66 -0.98 10.29
CA LEU A 78 4.42 0.26 10.36
C LEU A 78 5.47 0.18 11.47
N THR A 79 6.54 0.96 11.30
CA THR A 79 7.61 1.13 12.30
C THR A 79 7.97 2.60 12.42
N ILE A 80 8.61 2.97 13.52
CA ILE A 80 9.11 4.33 13.75
C ILE A 80 10.31 4.57 12.82
N LYS A 81 10.23 5.60 12.00
CA LYS A 81 11.29 6.08 11.10
C LYS A 81 12.08 7.22 11.72
N SER A 82 11.41 8.14 12.40
CA SER A 82 12.03 9.24 13.11
C SER A 82 11.16 9.68 14.29
N TYR A 83 11.76 10.46 15.18
CA TYR A 83 11.09 11.07 16.32
C TYR A 83 11.53 12.53 16.42
N ASP A 84 10.56 13.42 16.47
CA ASP A 84 10.75 14.83 16.75
C ASP A 84 10.62 15.05 18.26
N GLU A 85 11.75 15.35 18.92
CA GLU A 85 11.80 15.56 20.37
C GLU A 85 11.13 16.88 20.79
N GLU A 86 11.13 17.89 19.93
CA GLU A 86 10.56 19.20 20.23
C GLU A 86 9.02 19.13 20.32
N PHE A 87 8.41 18.41 19.39
CA PHE A 87 6.95 18.28 19.30
C PHE A 87 6.40 16.95 19.84
N GLY A 88 7.27 15.99 20.19
CA GLY A 88 6.87 14.66 20.66
C GLY A 88 6.17 13.82 19.60
N ILE A 89 6.51 14.04 18.31
CA ILE A 89 5.86 13.41 17.15
C ILE A 89 6.74 12.29 16.61
N TYR A 90 6.13 11.12 16.42
CA TYR A 90 6.72 9.99 15.71
C TYR A 90 6.32 10.02 14.25
N GLN A 91 7.28 9.78 13.38
CA GLN A 91 7.05 9.52 11.97
C GLN A 91 7.10 8.02 11.73
N LEU A 92 6.02 7.46 11.19
CA LEU A 92 5.90 6.04 10.88
C LEU A 92 6.01 5.80 9.38
N GLY A 93 6.43 4.60 9.03
CA GLY A 93 6.47 4.12 7.65
C GLY A 93 6.65 2.60 7.61
N PHE A 94 6.54 2.00 6.45
CA PHE A 94 6.77 0.57 6.30
C PHE A 94 8.18 0.18 6.74
N PRO A 95 8.38 -0.93 7.50
CA PRO A 95 9.69 -1.33 7.97
C PRO A 95 10.66 -1.65 6.82
N ASN A 96 10.17 -2.29 5.78
CA ASN A 96 10.93 -2.68 4.60
C ASN A 96 10.01 -2.93 3.40
N ARG A 97 10.63 -3.15 2.22
CA ARG A 97 9.91 -3.40 0.97
C ARG A 97 9.05 -4.68 1.00
N GLU A 98 9.50 -5.74 1.69
CA GLU A 98 8.73 -6.99 1.80
C GLU A 98 7.37 -6.75 2.47
N VAL A 99 7.37 -6.02 3.59
CA VAL A 99 6.15 -5.70 4.33
C VAL A 99 5.26 -4.75 3.51
N GLU A 100 5.84 -3.73 2.89
CA GLU A 100 5.09 -2.79 2.04
C GLU A 100 4.42 -3.51 0.86
N GLU A 101 5.19 -4.25 0.07
CA GLU A 101 4.68 -4.98 -1.09
C GLU A 101 3.61 -6.00 -0.70
N GLY A 102 3.88 -6.82 0.32
CA GLY A 102 2.95 -7.83 0.79
C GLY A 102 1.65 -7.22 1.31
N PHE A 103 1.74 -6.12 2.07
CA PHE A 103 0.57 -5.44 2.61
C PHE A 103 -0.30 -4.81 1.51
N VAL A 104 0.31 -4.05 0.60
CA VAL A 104 -0.42 -3.42 -0.50
C VAL A 104 -1.05 -4.47 -1.42
N ARG A 105 -0.33 -5.57 -1.72
CA ARG A 105 -0.86 -6.71 -2.47
C ARG A 105 -2.03 -7.39 -1.77
N TYR A 106 -1.96 -7.51 -0.44
CA TYR A 106 -3.06 -8.05 0.36
C TYR A 106 -4.31 -7.17 0.33
N LEU A 107 -4.15 -5.83 0.32
CA LEU A 107 -5.27 -4.89 0.28
C LEU A 107 -6.01 -4.92 -1.05
N MET A 108 -5.34 -5.22 -2.16
CA MET A 108 -5.90 -5.12 -3.51
C MET A 108 -7.27 -5.81 -3.68
N PRO A 109 -7.50 -7.08 -3.29
CA PRO A 109 -8.80 -7.73 -3.43
C PRO A 109 -9.93 -7.11 -2.61
N PHE A 110 -9.61 -6.30 -1.61
CA PHE A 110 -10.61 -5.66 -0.75
C PHE A 110 -11.00 -4.27 -1.24
N TYR A 111 -10.18 -3.66 -2.09
CA TYR A 111 -10.42 -2.33 -2.66
C TYR A 111 -10.79 -2.38 -4.15
N THR A 112 -10.63 -3.53 -4.78
CA THR A 112 -10.95 -3.77 -6.19
C THR A 112 -11.87 -4.97 -6.33
N SER A 113 -12.50 -5.16 -7.50
CA SER A 113 -13.27 -6.36 -7.83
C SER A 113 -12.40 -7.59 -8.13
N ILE A 114 -11.07 -7.43 -8.14
CA ILE A 114 -10.11 -8.48 -8.49
C ILE A 114 -9.91 -9.43 -7.32
N ASN A 115 -10.13 -10.72 -7.54
CA ASN A 115 -9.90 -11.71 -6.50
C ASN A 115 -8.40 -11.95 -6.22
N LYS A 116 -8.10 -12.55 -5.06
CA LYS A 116 -6.72 -12.79 -4.60
C LYS A 116 -5.89 -13.63 -5.57
N VAL A 117 -6.51 -14.56 -6.30
CA VAL A 117 -5.82 -15.45 -7.24
C VAL A 117 -5.41 -14.70 -8.51
N GLU A 118 -6.25 -13.77 -8.97
CA GLU A 118 -6.03 -13.00 -10.19
C GLU A 118 -5.12 -11.79 -10.00
N SER A 119 -5.04 -11.24 -8.79
CA SER A 119 -4.26 -10.04 -8.46
C SER A 119 -2.83 -10.03 -9.02
N PRO A 120 -2.01 -11.11 -8.88
CA PRO A 120 -0.65 -11.12 -9.43
C PRO A 120 -0.62 -11.01 -10.96
N PHE A 121 -1.57 -11.63 -11.64
CA PHE A 121 -1.67 -11.59 -13.09
C PHE A 121 -2.10 -10.22 -13.61
N GLU A 122 -2.99 -9.54 -12.90
CA GLU A 122 -3.40 -8.19 -13.25
C GLU A 122 -2.23 -7.19 -13.12
N ILE A 123 -1.45 -7.27 -12.06
CA ILE A 123 -0.25 -6.44 -11.91
C ILE A 123 0.78 -6.74 -13.02
N GLN A 124 0.99 -8.02 -13.35
CA GLN A 124 1.85 -8.41 -14.47
C GLN A 124 1.39 -7.80 -15.81
N LYS A 125 0.08 -7.77 -16.06
CA LYS A 125 -0.49 -7.18 -17.29
C LYS A 125 -0.25 -5.65 -17.29
N PHE A 126 -0.52 -4.94 -16.19
CA PHE A 126 -0.21 -3.50 -16.08
C PHE A 126 1.25 -3.20 -16.41
N VAL A 127 2.17 -3.92 -15.79
CA VAL A 127 3.62 -3.75 -16.03
C VAL A 127 3.98 -4.04 -17.48
N SER A 128 3.40 -5.11 -18.07
CA SER A 128 3.65 -5.50 -19.48
C SER A 128 3.14 -4.43 -20.45
N GLU A 129 1.95 -3.89 -20.20
CA GLU A 129 1.33 -2.86 -21.05
C GLU A 129 2.16 -1.58 -21.08
N ILE A 130 2.62 -1.12 -19.91
CA ILE A 130 3.48 0.06 -19.81
C ILE A 130 4.82 -0.17 -20.52
N ARG A 131 5.46 -1.32 -20.30
CA ARG A 131 6.76 -1.65 -20.93
C ARG A 131 6.67 -1.78 -22.45
N LYS A 132 5.50 -2.13 -22.98
CA LYS A 132 5.26 -2.27 -24.43
C LYS A 132 4.76 -1.00 -25.12
N GLY A 133 4.64 0.11 -24.41
CA GLY A 133 4.14 1.34 -25.00
C GLY A 133 2.64 1.32 -25.29
N GLN A 134 1.83 0.66 -24.44
CA GLN A 134 0.39 0.48 -24.63
C GLN A 134 -0.44 1.22 -23.56
N PRO A 135 -0.39 2.57 -23.53
CA PRO A 135 -1.08 3.35 -22.48
C PRO A 135 -2.60 3.17 -22.50
N ASP A 136 -3.21 3.03 -23.69
CA ASP A 136 -4.65 2.82 -23.81
C ASP A 136 -5.11 1.50 -23.19
N ALA A 137 -4.32 0.44 -23.31
CA ALA A 137 -4.61 -0.85 -22.68
C ALA A 137 -4.50 -0.75 -21.17
N PHE A 138 -3.47 -0.08 -20.68
CA PHE A 138 -3.27 0.22 -19.25
C PHE A 138 -4.46 1.01 -18.67
N LEU A 139 -4.88 2.10 -19.32
CA LEU A 139 -5.98 2.93 -18.85
C LEU A 139 -7.33 2.19 -18.87
N ARG A 140 -7.61 1.38 -19.90
CA ARG A 140 -8.83 0.56 -19.95
C ARG A 140 -8.84 -0.49 -18.83
N ARG A 141 -7.70 -1.09 -18.51
CA ARG A 141 -7.56 -2.03 -17.39
C ARG A 141 -7.79 -1.31 -16.07
N LEU A 142 -7.19 -0.14 -15.88
CA LEU A 142 -7.40 0.68 -14.69
C LEU A 142 -8.88 1.04 -14.54
N GLN A 143 -9.55 1.44 -15.62
CA GLN A 143 -10.98 1.74 -15.62
C GLN A 143 -11.82 0.52 -15.20
N SER A 144 -11.44 -0.71 -15.57
CA SER A 144 -12.18 -1.91 -15.16
C SER A 144 -12.15 -2.14 -13.65
N PHE A 145 -11.15 -1.66 -12.94
CA PHE A 145 -11.05 -1.76 -11.48
C PHE A 145 -12.09 -0.89 -10.76
N PHE A 146 -12.61 0.11 -11.44
CA PHE A 146 -13.63 1.02 -10.91
C PHE A 146 -15.06 0.65 -11.35
N ALA A 147 -15.23 -0.30 -12.27
CA ALA A 147 -16.52 -0.62 -12.88
C ALA A 147 -17.58 -1.11 -11.87
N ASP A 148 -17.15 -1.76 -10.78
CA ASP A 148 -18.04 -2.34 -9.77
C ASP A 148 -18.19 -1.47 -8.51
N THR A 149 -17.76 -0.21 -8.56
CA THR A 149 -17.82 0.68 -7.40
C THR A 149 -19.24 1.26 -7.26
N PRO A 150 -19.96 1.02 -6.13
CA PRO A 150 -21.32 1.55 -5.93
C PRO A 150 -21.35 3.08 -5.89
N TYR A 151 -22.24 3.68 -6.66
CA TYR A 151 -22.37 5.13 -6.83
C TYR A 151 -22.93 5.89 -5.60
N GLU A 152 -23.26 5.22 -4.51
CA GLU A 152 -24.15 5.78 -3.47
C GLU A 152 -23.56 6.83 -2.53
N LEU A 153 -22.21 7.10 -2.55
CA LEU A 153 -21.58 8.02 -1.58
C LEU A 153 -20.45 8.86 -2.20
N ALA A 154 -20.75 10.00 -2.81
CA ALA A 154 -19.80 10.82 -3.57
C ALA A 154 -18.47 11.17 -2.85
N ARG A 155 -18.47 11.49 -1.53
CA ARG A 155 -17.24 11.75 -0.76
C ARG A 155 -16.42 10.48 -0.46
N GLN A 156 -17.08 9.35 -0.30
CA GLN A 156 -16.44 8.05 -0.08
C GLN A 156 -15.86 7.49 -1.38
N LEU A 157 -16.41 7.88 -2.53
CA LEU A 157 -15.93 7.50 -3.85
C LEU A 157 -14.55 8.09 -4.15
N GLU A 158 -14.33 9.38 -3.87
CA GLU A 158 -13.04 10.03 -4.14
C GLU A 158 -11.90 9.34 -3.40
N LEU A 159 -12.05 9.15 -2.08
CA LEU A 159 -11.05 8.43 -1.28
C LEU A 159 -10.88 6.98 -1.72
N HIS A 160 -11.98 6.32 -2.11
CA HIS A 160 -11.89 4.96 -2.64
C HIS A 160 -11.06 4.91 -3.93
N TYR A 161 -11.31 5.85 -4.88
CA TYR A 161 -10.52 5.95 -6.09
C TYR A 161 -9.04 6.23 -5.81
N GLN A 162 -8.75 7.16 -4.91
CA GLN A 162 -7.38 7.46 -4.47
C GLN A 162 -6.69 6.20 -3.90
N ASN A 163 -7.36 5.46 -3.02
CA ASN A 163 -6.82 4.23 -2.44
C ASN A 163 -6.59 3.14 -3.49
N VAL A 164 -7.49 2.97 -4.47
CA VAL A 164 -7.29 2.02 -5.59
C VAL A 164 -6.09 2.43 -6.45
N LEU A 165 -5.99 3.71 -6.81
CA LEU A 165 -4.85 4.24 -7.57
C LEU A 165 -3.53 4.03 -6.81
N PHE A 166 -3.51 4.36 -5.51
CA PHE A 166 -2.36 4.12 -4.65
C PHE A 166 -1.93 2.65 -4.69
N ILE A 167 -2.85 1.70 -4.50
CA ILE A 167 -2.57 0.26 -4.52
C ILE A 167 -1.97 -0.16 -5.86
N VAL A 168 -2.60 0.22 -6.98
CA VAL A 168 -2.14 -0.15 -8.32
C VAL A 168 -0.76 0.43 -8.60
N PHE A 169 -0.57 1.73 -8.36
CA PHE A 169 0.71 2.38 -8.67
C PHE A 169 1.84 1.96 -7.75
N LYS A 170 1.57 1.70 -6.49
CA LYS A 170 2.56 1.09 -5.58
C LYS A 170 2.98 -0.28 -6.08
N LEU A 171 2.05 -1.17 -6.43
CA LEU A 171 2.36 -2.50 -6.93
C LEU A 171 3.10 -2.46 -8.28
N VAL A 172 2.72 -1.57 -9.20
CA VAL A 172 3.44 -1.34 -10.45
C VAL A 172 4.84 -0.77 -10.16
N GLY A 173 4.98 0.10 -9.17
CA GLY A 173 6.22 0.74 -8.75
C GLY A 173 7.30 -0.23 -8.26
N PHE A 174 6.94 -1.44 -7.82
CA PHE A 174 7.92 -2.47 -7.50
C PHE A 174 8.65 -3.04 -8.74
N TYR A 175 8.11 -2.82 -9.94
CA TYR A 175 8.62 -3.34 -11.21
C TYR A 175 9.04 -2.26 -12.22
N THR A 176 8.63 -1.00 -11.98
CA THR A 176 8.93 0.17 -12.82
C THR A 176 9.22 1.37 -11.91
N GLN A 177 9.77 2.44 -12.45
CA GLN A 177 9.88 3.68 -11.69
C GLN A 177 8.53 4.42 -11.75
N VAL A 178 7.98 4.73 -10.58
CA VAL A 178 6.72 5.46 -10.42
C VAL A 178 6.96 6.64 -9.49
N GLU A 179 6.63 7.84 -9.97
CA GLU A 179 6.51 9.04 -9.16
C GLU A 179 5.02 9.40 -9.11
N TYR A 180 4.44 9.39 -7.92
CA TYR A 180 3.02 9.63 -7.69
C TYR A 180 2.88 10.74 -6.66
N HIS A 181 2.21 11.81 -7.05
CA HIS A 181 1.94 12.95 -6.18
C HIS A 181 0.45 13.27 -6.19
N THR A 182 -0.12 13.41 -5.00
CA THR A 182 -1.46 13.95 -4.84
C THR A 182 -1.38 15.33 -4.19
N SER A 183 -2.07 16.30 -4.75
CA SER A 183 -2.22 17.63 -4.19
C SER A 183 -3.64 18.14 -4.44
N ARG A 184 -4.44 18.25 -3.38
CA ARG A 184 -5.79 18.84 -3.40
C ARG A 184 -6.69 18.36 -4.55
N GLY A 185 -6.76 17.03 -4.75
CA GLY A 185 -7.61 16.42 -5.78
C GLY A 185 -6.97 16.36 -7.18
N ARG A 186 -5.72 16.80 -7.34
CA ARG A 186 -4.94 16.61 -8.56
C ARG A 186 -3.97 15.46 -8.36
N VAL A 187 -3.94 14.56 -9.32
CA VAL A 187 -3.02 13.42 -9.36
C VAL A 187 -2.03 13.65 -10.47
N ASP A 188 -0.76 13.85 -10.12
CA ASP A 188 0.34 13.86 -11.09
C ASP A 188 1.07 12.53 -10.98
N LEU A 189 1.11 11.78 -12.06
CA LEU A 189 1.73 10.47 -12.13
C LEU A 189 2.76 10.44 -13.24
N VAL A 190 3.99 10.05 -12.90
CA VAL A 190 5.03 9.76 -13.87
C VAL A 190 5.42 8.29 -13.77
N LEU A 191 5.23 7.55 -14.87
CA LEU A 191 5.69 6.17 -15.02
C LEU A 191 6.88 6.14 -15.96
N LYS A 192 7.97 5.54 -15.52
CA LYS A 192 9.22 5.44 -16.28
C LYS A 192 9.59 3.98 -16.50
N THR A 193 9.76 3.60 -17.76
CA THR A 193 10.33 2.31 -18.18
C THR A 193 11.66 2.54 -18.86
N ASN A 194 12.29 1.50 -19.38
CA ASN A 194 13.53 1.65 -20.16
C ASN A 194 13.32 2.46 -21.44
N ASP A 195 12.12 2.33 -22.06
CA ASP A 195 11.84 2.85 -23.40
C ASP A 195 10.81 3.99 -23.41
N TYR A 196 10.03 4.16 -22.33
CA TYR A 196 8.90 5.08 -22.29
C TYR A 196 8.83 5.88 -20.99
N ILE A 197 8.35 7.11 -21.11
CA ILE A 197 7.97 7.97 -19.99
C ILE A 197 6.51 8.38 -20.21
N TYR A 198 5.65 8.08 -19.25
CA TYR A 198 4.25 8.49 -19.23
C TYR A 198 4.05 9.55 -18.18
N VAL A 199 3.40 10.64 -18.55
CA VAL A 199 2.95 11.69 -17.63
C VAL A 199 1.43 11.73 -17.71
N MET A 200 0.77 11.57 -16.57
CA MET A 200 -0.68 11.58 -16.46
C MET A 200 -1.09 12.60 -15.42
N GLU A 201 -2.08 13.44 -15.75
CA GLU A 201 -2.68 14.47 -14.89
C GLU A 201 -4.12 14.11 -14.57
#